data_03194499bfeb0b15e30597123081becd
#
_entry.id   03194499bfeb0b15e30597123081becd
#
_cell.length_a   1.000
_cell.length_b   1.000
_cell.length_c   1.000
_cell.angle_alpha   90.00
_cell.angle_beta   90.00
_cell.angle_gamma   90.00
#
_symmetry.space_group_name_H-M   'P 1'
#
loop_
_entity.id
_entity.type
_entity.pdbx_description
1 polymer ?
#
loop_
_entity_poly.entity_id
_entity_poly.type
_entity_poly.pdbx_seq_one_letter_code
_entity_poly.pdbx_strand_id
1 'polypeptide(L)'
;PKNIAGPKVSDEEVLKHSLKEAEKKFKKKFDVIVDLDPTSPLRNINDIKKALNKFIKTNCDNLITGSKPYKNPYFNMIEIKNKSVSIVKKSKKKYYTRQNSPKVYDMNASIYIWKRKALYSNNLITKKTAFFEMPRERSIDIDSKIDLLQVLSIIKEFKRNNIKIKI
;
A
#
# COMPACT_ATOMS: atom_id res chain seq x y z
N PRO A 1 20.51 7.88 9.36
CA PRO A 1 21.53 8.86 8.95
C PRO A 1 20.89 10.04 8.20
N LYS A 2 21.42 11.25 8.35
CA LYS A 2 20.84 12.47 7.74
C LYS A 2 20.75 12.42 6.21
N ASN A 3 21.60 11.68 5.55
CA ASN A 3 21.65 11.52 4.09
C ASN A 3 20.56 10.61 3.50
N ILE A 4 19.84 9.88 4.34
CA ILE A 4 18.68 9.04 3.95
C ILE A 4 17.38 9.46 4.66
N ALA A 5 17.33 10.68 5.19
CA ALA A 5 16.17 11.28 5.79
C ALA A 5 15.87 12.59 5.08
N GLY A 6 14.74 12.68 4.39
CA GLY A 6 14.32 13.91 3.73
C GLY A 6 13.41 13.66 2.51
N PRO A 7 12.75 14.70 2.01
CA PRO A 7 11.67 14.57 1.01
C PRO A 7 12.14 14.12 -0.40
N LYS A 8 13.45 13.96 -0.60
CA LYS A 8 14.05 13.53 -1.88
C LYS A 8 14.55 12.08 -1.86
N VAL A 9 14.44 11.40 -0.72
CA VAL A 9 14.89 10.01 -0.57
C VAL A 9 13.70 9.09 -0.78
N SER A 10 13.85 8.10 -1.66
CA SER A 10 12.78 7.13 -1.88
C SER A 10 12.70 6.12 -0.73
N ASP A 11 11.50 5.58 -0.49
CA ASP A 11 11.29 4.55 0.53
C ASP A 11 12.16 3.31 0.27
N GLU A 12 12.37 2.96 -1.00
CA GLU A 12 13.25 1.85 -1.37
C GLU A 12 14.72 2.08 -0.95
N GLU A 13 15.21 3.31 -1.01
CA GLU A 13 16.57 3.63 -0.54
C GLU A 13 16.68 3.47 0.97
N VAL A 14 15.66 3.91 1.72
CA VAL A 14 15.58 3.73 3.17
C VAL A 14 15.54 2.25 3.52
N LEU A 15 14.72 1.47 2.82
CA LEU A 15 14.61 0.02 3.03
C LEU A 15 15.93 -0.71 2.72
N LYS A 16 16.60 -0.37 1.62
CA LYS A 16 17.91 -0.94 1.27
C LYS A 16 18.96 -0.66 2.32
N HIS A 17 18.99 0.57 2.85
CA HIS A 17 19.88 0.93 3.93
C HIS A 17 19.56 0.16 5.21
N SER A 18 18.28 0.15 5.62
CA SER A 18 17.81 -0.56 6.81
C SER A 18 18.13 -2.06 6.75
N LEU A 19 17.95 -2.68 5.58
CA LEU A 19 18.32 -4.07 5.35
C LEU A 19 19.81 -4.30 5.55
N LYS A 20 20.68 -3.45 4.97
CA LYS A 20 22.14 -3.56 5.12
C LYS A 20 22.58 -3.46 6.58
N GLU A 21 22.03 -2.50 7.32
CA GLU A 21 22.33 -2.32 8.73
C GLU A 21 21.83 -3.50 9.59
N ALA A 22 20.64 -4.01 9.29
CA ALA A 22 20.12 -5.21 9.97
C ALA A 22 20.99 -6.44 9.68
N GLU A 23 21.36 -6.68 8.41
CA GLU A 23 22.24 -7.81 8.03
C GLU A 23 23.61 -7.72 8.72
N LYS A 24 24.18 -6.51 8.83
CA LYS A 24 25.43 -6.26 9.54
C LYS A 24 25.30 -6.53 11.05
N LYS A 25 24.25 -5.97 11.67
CA LYS A 25 23.98 -6.10 13.10
C LYS A 25 23.76 -7.54 13.52
N PHE A 26 22.95 -8.27 12.77
CA PHE A 26 22.58 -9.66 13.08
C PHE A 26 23.52 -10.71 12.47
N LYS A 27 24.52 -10.28 11.68
CA LYS A 27 25.46 -11.15 10.94
C LYS A 27 24.73 -12.24 10.13
N LYS A 28 23.58 -11.88 9.55
CA LYS A 28 22.69 -12.82 8.86
C LYS A 28 22.10 -12.15 7.63
N LYS A 29 21.91 -12.91 6.54
CA LYS A 29 21.15 -12.49 5.38
C LYS A 29 19.66 -12.71 5.59
N PHE A 30 18.83 -11.80 5.08
CA PHE A 30 17.37 -11.92 5.10
C PHE A 30 16.85 -12.10 3.68
N ASP A 31 16.04 -13.14 3.46
CA ASP A 31 15.48 -13.44 2.13
C ASP A 31 14.23 -12.63 1.83
N VAL A 32 13.48 -12.28 2.88
CA VAL A 32 12.20 -11.57 2.80
C VAL A 32 12.25 -10.34 3.70
N ILE A 33 11.81 -9.22 3.17
CA ILE A 33 11.66 -7.96 3.86
C ILE A 33 10.16 -7.64 3.94
N VAL A 34 9.66 -7.34 5.13
CA VAL A 34 8.29 -6.87 5.34
C VAL A 34 8.38 -5.43 5.82
N ASP A 35 7.86 -4.54 4.99
CA ASP A 35 7.76 -3.13 5.28
C ASP A 35 6.34 -2.81 5.77
N LEU A 36 6.26 -2.13 6.90
CA LEU A 36 5.01 -1.77 7.56
C LEU A 36 5.00 -0.27 7.82
N ASP A 37 4.24 0.47 7.02
CA ASP A 37 4.16 1.92 7.15
C ASP A 37 3.59 2.32 8.53
N PRO A 38 4.27 3.19 9.30
CA PRO A 38 3.80 3.65 10.59
C PRO A 38 2.53 4.51 10.51
N THR A 39 2.26 5.13 9.38
CA THR A 39 1.07 5.99 9.15
C THR A 39 -0.21 5.21 8.87
N SER A 40 -0.13 3.89 8.71
CA SER A 40 -1.26 2.97 8.54
C SER A 40 -1.64 2.21 9.84
N PRO A 41 -2.20 2.86 10.87
CA PRO A 41 -2.32 2.29 12.21
C PRO A 41 -3.45 1.25 12.34
N LEU A 42 -4.37 1.16 11.39
CA LEU A 42 -5.55 0.27 11.47
C LEU A 42 -5.32 -1.13 10.89
N ARG A 43 -4.16 -1.38 10.26
CA ARG A 43 -3.82 -2.76 9.86
C ARG A 43 -3.70 -3.65 11.09
N ASN A 44 -4.02 -4.91 10.95
CA ASN A 44 -3.93 -5.87 12.04
C ASN A 44 -3.03 -7.06 11.69
N ILE A 45 -2.72 -7.88 12.68
CA ILE A 45 -1.86 -9.06 12.53
C ILE A 45 -2.38 -10.02 11.46
N ASN A 46 -3.69 -10.14 11.29
CA ASN A 46 -4.26 -11.04 10.27
C ASN A 46 -4.02 -10.51 8.85
N ASP A 47 -4.00 -9.19 8.65
CA ASP A 47 -3.66 -8.58 7.37
C ASP A 47 -2.22 -8.93 7.00
N ILE A 48 -1.29 -8.77 7.94
CA ILE A 48 0.13 -9.10 7.76
C ILE A 48 0.32 -10.60 7.46
N LYS A 49 -0.29 -11.47 8.27
CA LYS A 49 -0.22 -12.92 8.08
C LYS A 49 -0.78 -13.35 6.72
N LYS A 50 -1.93 -12.82 6.32
CA LYS A 50 -2.57 -13.15 5.03
C LYS A 50 -1.75 -12.64 3.84
N ALA A 51 -1.20 -11.42 3.92
CA ALA A 51 -0.32 -10.87 2.91
C ALA A 51 0.95 -11.72 2.76
N LEU A 52 1.61 -12.08 3.87
CA LEU A 52 2.81 -12.93 3.86
C LEU A 52 2.51 -14.33 3.29
N ASN A 53 1.41 -14.95 3.70
CA ASN A 53 0.99 -16.24 3.17
C ASN A 53 0.72 -16.18 1.66
N LYS A 54 0.09 -15.10 1.19
CA LYS A 54 -0.12 -14.89 -0.25
C LYS A 54 1.21 -14.72 -0.98
N PHE A 55 2.13 -13.91 -0.45
CA PHE A 55 3.46 -13.72 -1.01
C PHE A 55 4.21 -15.04 -1.19
N ILE A 56 4.22 -15.89 -0.15
CA ILE A 56 4.88 -17.19 -0.18
C ILE A 56 4.23 -18.12 -1.22
N LYS A 57 2.88 -18.21 -1.21
CA LYS A 57 2.13 -19.10 -2.12
C LYS A 57 2.26 -18.73 -3.59
N THR A 58 2.32 -17.44 -3.90
CA THR A 58 2.41 -16.97 -5.30
C THR A 58 3.84 -16.93 -5.82
N ASN A 59 4.83 -17.14 -4.96
CA ASN A 59 6.25 -17.05 -5.31
C ASN A 59 6.61 -15.76 -6.10
N CYS A 60 5.90 -14.67 -5.81
CA CYS A 60 6.11 -13.39 -6.45
C CYS A 60 7.43 -12.75 -5.99
N ASP A 61 7.90 -11.74 -6.71
CA ASP A 61 9.12 -11.00 -6.36
C ASP A 61 8.85 -9.98 -5.25
N ASN A 62 7.67 -9.37 -5.29
CA ASN A 62 7.16 -8.49 -4.24
C ASN A 62 5.63 -8.57 -4.17
N LEU A 63 5.08 -8.08 -3.06
CA LEU A 63 3.66 -7.95 -2.85
C LEU A 63 3.38 -6.54 -2.34
N ILE A 64 2.35 -5.91 -2.92
CA ILE A 64 1.82 -4.62 -2.48
C ILE A 64 0.40 -4.78 -1.97
N THR A 65 -0.01 -3.88 -1.08
CA THR A 65 -1.37 -3.83 -0.58
C THR A 65 -2.13 -2.62 -1.10
N GLY A 66 -3.45 -2.73 -1.07
CA GLY A 66 -4.33 -1.64 -1.46
C GLY A 66 -5.78 -1.96 -1.16
N SER A 67 -6.66 -1.01 -1.41
CA SER A 67 -8.08 -1.11 -1.16
C SER A 67 -8.92 -0.67 -2.36
N LYS A 68 -10.22 -0.96 -2.32
CA LYS A 68 -11.16 -0.45 -3.34
C LYS A 68 -11.26 1.06 -3.25
N PRO A 69 -11.10 1.80 -4.36
CA PRO A 69 -11.12 3.25 -4.37
C PRO A 69 -12.53 3.82 -4.27
N TYR A 70 -12.64 5.08 -3.85
CA TYR A 70 -13.89 5.85 -3.94
C TYR A 70 -14.19 6.29 -5.36
N LYS A 71 -13.17 6.57 -6.13
CA LYS A 71 -13.25 7.05 -7.51
C LYS A 71 -12.64 6.03 -8.47
N ASN A 72 -12.96 6.15 -9.74
CA ASN A 72 -12.44 5.25 -10.77
C ASN A 72 -11.93 6.07 -11.96
N PRO A 73 -10.68 5.88 -12.38
CA PRO A 73 -10.07 6.68 -13.46
C PRO A 73 -10.73 6.51 -14.81
N TYR A 74 -11.53 5.45 -15.01
CA TYR A 74 -12.31 5.24 -16.25
C TYR A 74 -13.69 5.88 -16.21
N PHE A 75 -14.15 6.36 -15.06
CA PHE A 75 -15.54 6.75 -14.90
C PHE A 75 -15.72 8.15 -14.26
N ASN A 76 -15.10 8.44 -13.13
CA ASN A 76 -15.37 9.65 -12.35
C ASN A 76 -14.15 10.31 -11.72
N MET A 77 -12.97 10.11 -12.33
CA MET A 77 -11.76 10.92 -12.12
C MET A 77 -11.47 11.70 -13.39
N ILE A 78 -11.14 12.97 -13.23
CA ILE A 78 -10.85 13.86 -14.35
C ILE A 78 -9.43 14.41 -14.26
N GLU A 79 -8.85 14.71 -15.41
CA GLU A 79 -7.63 15.51 -15.55
C GLU A 79 -7.95 16.80 -16.31
N ILE A 80 -7.18 17.85 -15.99
CA ILE A 80 -7.27 19.14 -16.70
C ILE A 80 -5.96 19.36 -17.43
N LYS A 81 -6.02 19.44 -18.76
CA LYS A 81 -4.87 19.75 -19.63
C LYS A 81 -5.26 20.89 -20.57
N ASN A 82 -4.45 21.95 -20.60
CA ASN A 82 -4.67 23.09 -21.50
C ASN A 82 -6.12 23.64 -21.43
N LYS A 83 -6.64 23.82 -20.20
CA LYS A 83 -8.04 24.25 -19.93
C LYS A 83 -9.12 23.29 -20.42
N SER A 84 -8.78 22.12 -20.90
CA SER A 84 -9.73 21.07 -21.29
C SER A 84 -9.85 20.02 -20.21
N VAL A 85 -11.09 19.57 -19.95
CA VAL A 85 -11.42 18.55 -18.96
C VAL A 85 -11.63 17.22 -19.65
N SER A 86 -11.00 16.15 -19.15
CA SER A 86 -11.20 14.80 -19.67
C SER A 86 -11.16 13.74 -18.57
N ILE A 87 -11.75 12.57 -18.80
CA ILE A 87 -11.61 11.40 -17.94
C ILE A 87 -10.16 10.94 -17.98
N VAL A 88 -9.58 10.63 -16.79
CA VAL A 88 -8.16 10.27 -16.62
C VAL A 88 -7.75 9.10 -17.52
N LYS A 89 -8.56 8.05 -17.59
CA LYS A 89 -8.24 6.88 -18.40
C LYS A 89 -9.28 6.66 -19.49
N LYS A 90 -8.92 7.01 -20.71
CA LYS A 90 -9.77 6.81 -21.90
C LYS A 90 -9.95 5.32 -22.18
N SER A 91 -11.14 4.93 -22.62
CA SER A 91 -11.49 3.58 -23.05
C SER A 91 -12.38 3.64 -24.28
N LYS A 92 -12.29 2.63 -25.16
CA LYS A 92 -13.23 2.48 -26.30
C LYS A 92 -14.67 2.27 -25.84
N LYS A 93 -14.85 1.60 -24.70
CA LYS A 93 -16.15 1.37 -24.05
C LYS A 93 -16.45 2.52 -23.09
N LYS A 94 -17.66 3.10 -23.18
CA LYS A 94 -18.14 4.09 -22.21
C LYS A 94 -18.69 3.39 -20.97
N TYR A 95 -18.31 3.88 -19.79
CA TYR A 95 -18.76 3.36 -18.50
C TYR A 95 -19.68 4.37 -17.84
N TYR A 96 -20.82 3.91 -17.33
CA TYR A 96 -21.85 4.74 -16.70
C TYR A 96 -21.94 4.52 -15.18
N THR A 97 -21.33 3.44 -14.68
CA THR A 97 -21.32 3.12 -13.28
C THR A 97 -19.93 2.59 -12.87
N ARG A 98 -19.61 2.72 -11.60
CA ARG A 98 -18.36 2.18 -11.05
C ARG A 98 -18.30 0.65 -11.14
N GLN A 99 -19.44 -0.01 -10.95
CA GLN A 99 -19.53 -1.48 -10.98
C GLN A 99 -19.20 -2.06 -12.35
N ASN A 100 -19.54 -1.33 -13.42
CA ASN A 100 -19.29 -1.76 -14.81
C ASN A 100 -17.91 -1.31 -15.32
N SER A 101 -17.21 -0.46 -14.58
CA SER A 101 -15.86 0.01 -14.94
C SER A 101 -14.80 -1.05 -14.62
N PRO A 102 -13.64 -1.04 -15.28
CA PRO A 102 -12.53 -1.91 -14.93
C PRO A 102 -12.17 -1.77 -13.45
N LYS A 103 -11.83 -2.90 -12.83
CA LYS A 103 -11.40 -2.90 -11.42
C LYS A 103 -10.08 -2.16 -11.29
N VAL A 104 -10.04 -1.25 -10.34
CA VAL A 104 -8.86 -0.50 -9.94
C VAL A 104 -8.76 -0.50 -8.42
N TYR A 105 -7.58 -0.20 -7.90
CA TYR A 105 -7.31 -0.19 -6.46
C TYR A 105 -6.43 1.01 -6.12
N ASP A 106 -6.67 1.61 -4.96
CA ASP A 106 -5.76 2.57 -4.36
C ASP A 106 -4.67 1.79 -3.62
N MET A 107 -3.41 2.09 -3.89
CA MET A 107 -2.29 1.60 -3.08
C MET A 107 -2.36 2.31 -1.72
N ASN A 108 -2.23 1.55 -0.64
CA ASN A 108 -2.39 2.08 0.72
C ASN A 108 -1.08 2.11 1.52
N ALA A 109 0.03 1.79 0.87
CA ALA A 109 1.37 1.70 1.47
C ALA A 109 1.47 0.83 2.75
N SER A 110 0.38 0.27 3.23
CA SER A 110 0.27 -0.33 4.57
C SER A 110 1.21 -1.51 4.79
N ILE A 111 1.30 -2.44 3.83
CA ILE A 111 2.16 -3.63 3.91
C ILE A 111 2.81 -3.85 2.55
N TYR A 112 4.13 -3.75 2.48
CA TYR A 112 4.90 -4.17 1.33
C TYR A 112 5.81 -5.33 1.70
N ILE A 113 5.90 -6.34 0.83
CA ILE A 113 6.73 -7.52 1.07
C ILE A 113 7.63 -7.72 -0.15
N TRP A 114 8.92 -7.94 0.09
CA TRP A 114 9.92 -8.03 -0.95
C TRP A 114 10.77 -9.29 -0.78
N LYS A 115 11.07 -9.97 -1.89
CA LYS A 115 12.28 -10.78 -1.95
C LYS A 115 13.49 -9.83 -1.91
N ARG A 116 14.54 -10.22 -1.19
CA ARG A 116 15.77 -9.42 -1.10
C ARG A 116 16.27 -8.95 -2.48
N LYS A 117 16.29 -9.84 -3.48
CA LYS A 117 16.73 -9.50 -4.84
C LYS A 117 15.83 -8.44 -5.50
N ALA A 118 14.54 -8.53 -5.31
CA ALA A 118 13.57 -7.62 -5.90
C ALA A 118 13.68 -6.19 -5.35
N LEU A 119 14.00 -6.03 -4.06
CA LEU A 119 14.22 -4.71 -3.45
C LEU A 119 15.34 -3.92 -4.14
N TYR A 120 16.31 -4.60 -4.76
CA TYR A 120 17.41 -3.95 -5.48
C TYR A 120 17.12 -3.70 -6.97
N SER A 121 15.95 -4.07 -7.48
CA SER A 121 15.59 -3.91 -8.91
C SER A 121 15.05 -2.54 -9.28
N ASN A 122 14.85 -1.65 -8.33
CA ASN A 122 14.31 -0.28 -8.49
C ASN A 122 12.92 -0.17 -9.15
N ASN A 123 12.16 -1.26 -9.24
CA ASN A 123 10.80 -1.28 -9.80
C ASN A 123 9.81 -1.80 -8.78
N LEU A 124 8.95 -0.92 -8.26
CA LEU A 124 7.89 -1.31 -7.33
C LEU A 124 6.88 -2.28 -7.97
N ILE A 125 6.51 -2.05 -9.23
CA ILE A 125 5.55 -2.88 -9.94
C ILE A 125 6.21 -3.56 -11.13
N THR A 126 6.19 -4.90 -11.12
CA THR A 126 6.71 -5.77 -12.16
C THR A 126 5.65 -6.80 -12.58
N LYS A 127 5.95 -7.60 -13.61
CA LYS A 127 5.07 -8.73 -14.00
C LYS A 127 4.93 -9.80 -12.90
N LYS A 128 5.82 -9.79 -11.90
CA LYS A 128 5.82 -10.70 -10.75
C LYS A 128 5.44 -10.04 -9.44
N THR A 129 4.76 -8.89 -9.49
CA THR A 129 4.20 -8.23 -8.32
C THR A 129 2.84 -8.86 -7.99
N ALA A 130 2.68 -9.35 -6.76
CA ALA A 130 1.38 -9.77 -6.25
C ALA A 130 0.66 -8.60 -5.57
N PHE A 131 -0.66 -8.65 -5.56
CA PHE A 131 -1.51 -7.67 -4.92
C PHE A 131 -2.35 -8.33 -3.82
N PHE A 132 -2.43 -7.70 -2.64
CA PHE A 132 -3.31 -8.12 -1.55
C PHE A 132 -4.31 -7.01 -1.24
N GLU A 133 -5.61 -7.30 -1.46
CA GLU A 133 -6.70 -6.37 -1.16
C GLU A 133 -6.93 -6.33 0.35
N MET A 134 -6.84 -5.16 0.95
CA MET A 134 -7.20 -4.86 2.33
C MET A 134 -8.58 -4.20 2.41
N PRO A 135 -9.33 -4.38 3.49
CA PRO A 135 -10.53 -3.61 3.75
C PRO A 135 -10.20 -2.12 3.82
N ARG A 136 -11.12 -1.30 3.31
CA ARG A 136 -10.92 0.15 3.23
C ARG A 136 -10.74 0.80 4.60
N GLU A 137 -11.52 0.37 5.58
CA GLU A 137 -11.45 0.87 6.96
C GLU A 137 -10.09 0.61 7.63
N ARG A 138 -9.29 -0.33 7.12
CA ARG A 138 -7.93 -0.61 7.58
C ARG A 138 -6.84 -0.15 6.62
N SER A 139 -7.23 0.64 5.62
CA SER A 139 -6.34 1.14 4.57
C SER A 139 -6.16 2.65 4.61
N ILE A 140 -6.50 3.28 5.74
CA ILE A 140 -6.34 4.72 5.91
C ILE A 140 -4.89 4.99 6.28
N ASP A 141 -4.29 5.88 5.50
CA ASP A 141 -2.99 6.46 5.74
C ASP A 141 -3.17 7.85 6.37
N ILE A 142 -2.40 8.18 7.42
CA ILE A 142 -2.52 9.45 8.14
C ILE A 142 -1.56 10.46 7.52
N ASP A 143 -2.02 11.17 6.49
CA ASP A 143 -1.31 12.30 5.87
C ASP A 143 -1.79 13.65 6.38
N SER A 144 -3.00 13.71 6.94
CA SER A 144 -3.64 14.94 7.37
C SER A 144 -4.39 14.80 8.70
N LYS A 145 -4.80 15.94 9.28
CA LYS A 145 -5.67 15.94 10.48
C LYS A 145 -7.01 15.25 10.23
N ILE A 146 -7.52 15.31 9.02
CA ILE A 146 -8.80 14.66 8.67
C ILE A 146 -8.65 13.15 8.72
N ASP A 147 -7.55 12.61 8.21
CA ASP A 147 -7.27 11.17 8.26
C ASP A 147 -7.14 10.70 9.70
N LEU A 148 -6.44 11.47 10.54
CA LEU A 148 -6.34 11.18 11.97
C LEU A 148 -7.73 11.13 12.64
N LEU A 149 -8.61 12.08 12.35
CA LEU A 149 -9.98 12.08 12.88
C LEU A 149 -10.78 10.86 12.40
N GLN A 150 -10.63 10.46 11.15
CA GLN A 150 -11.25 9.25 10.61
C GLN A 150 -10.74 8.00 11.35
N VAL A 151 -9.43 7.87 11.54
CA VAL A 151 -8.81 6.77 12.28
C VAL A 151 -9.33 6.70 13.71
N LEU A 152 -9.35 7.82 14.43
CA LEU A 152 -9.86 7.90 15.82
C LEU A 152 -11.34 7.51 15.90
N SER A 153 -12.15 7.95 14.93
CA SER A 153 -13.56 7.60 14.83
C SER A 153 -13.77 6.09 14.65
N ILE A 154 -12.99 5.47 13.77
CA ILE A 154 -13.04 4.02 13.52
C ILE A 154 -12.59 3.23 14.76
N ILE A 155 -11.53 3.67 15.44
CA ILE A 155 -11.07 3.04 16.69
C ILE A 155 -12.18 3.09 17.77
N LYS A 156 -12.85 4.24 17.90
CA LYS A 156 -13.97 4.41 18.85
C LYS A 156 -15.11 3.45 18.53
N GLU A 157 -15.47 3.31 17.26
CA GLU A 157 -16.53 2.42 16.81
C GLU A 157 -16.17 0.94 17.03
N PHE A 158 -14.92 0.55 16.74
CA PHE A 158 -14.45 -0.81 17.00
C PHE A 158 -14.48 -1.16 18.50
N LYS A 159 -14.11 -0.21 19.37
CA LYS A 159 -14.19 -0.39 20.82
C LYS A 159 -15.65 -0.55 21.28
N ARG A 160 -16.57 0.29 20.76
CA ARG A 160 -18.00 0.24 21.11
C ARG A 160 -18.63 -1.11 20.74
N ASN A 161 -18.23 -1.68 19.60
CA ASN A 161 -18.78 -2.95 19.11
C ASN A 161 -17.98 -4.18 19.56
N ASN A 162 -17.10 -4.08 20.56
CA ASN A 162 -16.22 -5.16 21.03
C ASN A 162 -15.39 -5.81 19.91
N ILE A 163 -15.15 -5.10 18.80
CA ILE A 163 -14.28 -5.58 17.73
C ILE A 163 -12.84 -5.47 18.22
N LYS A 164 -12.24 -6.60 18.60
CA LYS A 164 -10.85 -6.65 19.07
C LYS A 164 -9.91 -6.19 17.95
N ILE A 165 -9.40 -4.98 18.07
CA ILE A 165 -8.22 -4.56 17.33
C ILE A 165 -7.06 -5.31 17.98
N LYS A 166 -6.64 -6.42 17.39
CA LYS A 166 -5.36 -7.05 17.77
C LYS A 166 -4.26 -6.26 17.06
N ILE A 167 -3.77 -5.23 17.75
CA ILE A 167 -2.56 -4.51 17.40
C ILE A 167 -1.38 -5.45 17.54
#